data_196ac453ca917ad90490a5ccad2063f1
#
_entry.id   196ac453ca917ad90490a5ccad2063f1
#
_cell.length_a   1.000
_cell.length_b   1.000
_cell.length_c   1.000
_cell.angle_alpha   90.00
_cell.angle_beta   90.00
_cell.angle_gamma   90.00
#
_symmetry.space_group_name_H-M   'P 1'
#
loop_
_entity.id
_entity.type
_entity.pdbx_description
1 polymer ?
#
loop_
_entity_poly.entity_id
_entity_poly.type
_entity_poly.pdbx_seq_one_letter_code
_entity_poly.pdbx_strand_id
1 'polypeptide(L)'
;MLKIIKTDFEFTDERGMLVQLIHEGYRQINVITSKKGVVRGGHYHKQNEEAFYVVSGLLEVEVNGETARFGSGDFFGIEAYDMHSFRFLEDTVLVSMYSGGVELPDGAKDIFSE
;
A
#
# COMPACT_ATOMS: atom_id res chain seq x y z
N MET A 1 8.47 8.84 -3.94
CA MET A 1 9.48 7.77 -4.10
C MET A 1 9.05 6.53 -3.33
N LEU A 2 9.27 5.36 -3.91
CA LEU A 2 9.01 4.09 -3.23
C LEU A 2 9.96 3.93 -2.05
N LYS A 3 9.43 3.55 -0.89
CA LYS A 3 10.25 3.35 0.29
C LYS A 3 9.83 2.09 1.03
N ILE A 4 10.80 1.43 1.65
CA ILE A 4 10.54 0.29 2.54
C ILE A 4 10.22 0.85 3.92
N ILE A 5 9.14 0.36 4.50
CA ILE A 5 8.69 0.79 5.83
C ILE A 5 8.97 -0.33 6.82
N LYS A 6 9.46 0.05 7.99
CA LYS A 6 9.68 -0.89 9.07
C LYS A 6 8.40 -0.96 9.90
N THR A 7 7.95 -2.18 10.22
CA THR A 7 6.82 -2.35 11.12
C THR A 7 7.15 -1.79 12.50
N ASP A 8 6.12 -1.34 13.19
CA ASP A 8 6.27 -0.74 14.50
C ASP A 8 6.78 -1.75 15.53
N PHE A 9 6.21 -2.97 15.49
CA PHE A 9 6.53 -4.00 16.47
C PHE A 9 6.05 -5.36 15.98
N GLU A 10 6.81 -6.42 16.28
CA GLU A 10 6.43 -7.79 15.95
C GLU A 10 6.65 -8.67 17.18
N PHE A 11 5.73 -9.61 17.40
CA PHE A 11 5.81 -10.56 18.49
C PHE A 11 5.38 -11.95 18.00
N THR A 12 6.19 -12.95 18.28
CA THR A 12 5.92 -14.34 17.88
C THR A 12 6.00 -15.26 19.10
N ASP A 13 5.04 -16.17 19.22
CA ASP A 13 5.05 -17.24 20.20
C ASP A 13 4.45 -18.50 19.56
N GLU A 14 4.15 -19.53 20.37
CA GLU A 14 3.64 -20.81 19.84
C GLU A 14 2.25 -20.69 19.20
N ARG A 15 1.51 -19.60 19.44
CA ARG A 15 0.20 -19.37 18.84
C ARG A 15 0.30 -18.76 17.44
N GLY A 16 1.45 -18.17 17.09
CA GLY A 16 1.63 -17.48 15.84
C GLY A 16 2.32 -16.13 16.04
N MET A 17 1.99 -15.18 15.17
CA MET A 17 2.68 -13.88 15.15
C MET A 17 1.68 -12.73 15.18
N LEU A 18 2.00 -11.70 15.96
CA LEU A 18 1.31 -10.41 15.94
C LEU A 18 2.26 -9.39 15.31
N VAL A 19 1.78 -8.67 14.32
CA VAL A 19 2.54 -7.59 13.71
C VAL A 19 1.76 -6.30 13.90
N GLN A 20 2.34 -5.35 14.63
CA GLN A 20 1.79 -4.01 14.74
C GLN A 20 2.44 -3.17 13.65
N LEU A 21 1.67 -2.77 12.65
CA LEU A 21 2.19 -2.04 11.51
C LEU A 21 2.57 -0.62 11.90
N ILE A 22 1.63 0.10 12.52
CA ILE A 22 1.78 1.49 12.92
C ILE A 22 0.87 1.75 14.12
N HIS A 23 1.07 2.85 14.84
CA HIS A 23 0.11 3.31 15.85
C HIS A 23 -0.29 4.78 15.69
N GLU A 24 0.22 5.46 14.64
CA GLU A 24 -0.18 6.83 14.31
C GLU A 24 0.19 7.15 12.86
N GLY A 25 -0.30 8.27 12.34
CA GLY A 25 0.12 8.80 11.04
C GLY A 25 -0.79 8.48 9.87
N TYR A 26 -1.70 7.52 10.01
CA TYR A 26 -2.63 7.17 8.93
C TYR A 26 -4.07 7.19 9.43
N ARG A 27 -4.99 7.67 8.58
CA ARG A 27 -6.39 7.85 8.95
C ARG A 27 -7.35 6.93 8.23
N GLN A 28 -7.07 6.59 6.97
CA GLN A 28 -7.91 5.67 6.21
C GLN A 28 -7.17 4.37 6.01
N ILE A 29 -7.82 3.25 6.34
CA ILE A 29 -7.23 1.92 6.23
C ILE A 29 -8.18 1.04 5.44
N ASN A 30 -7.66 0.39 4.40
CA ASN A 30 -8.44 -0.49 3.54
C ASN A 30 -7.79 -1.86 3.47
N VAL A 31 -8.61 -2.88 3.27
CA VAL A 31 -8.15 -4.21 2.89
C VAL A 31 -8.50 -4.40 1.42
N ILE A 32 -7.52 -4.74 0.61
CA ILE A 32 -7.69 -4.93 -0.83
C ILE A 32 -7.32 -6.36 -1.19
N THR A 33 -8.26 -7.06 -1.82
CA THR A 33 -7.97 -8.36 -2.42
C THR A 33 -7.90 -8.20 -3.93
N SER A 34 -6.96 -8.88 -4.55
CA SER A 34 -6.78 -8.81 -6.00
C SER A 34 -6.40 -10.17 -6.54
N LYS A 35 -6.99 -10.53 -7.65
CA LYS A 35 -6.72 -11.80 -8.32
C LYS A 35 -5.43 -11.71 -9.14
N LYS A 36 -4.76 -12.83 -9.30
CA LYS A 36 -3.60 -12.95 -10.18
C LYS A 36 -3.92 -12.37 -11.56
N GLY A 37 -3.00 -11.55 -12.09
CA GLY A 37 -3.12 -10.93 -13.40
C GLY A 37 -3.81 -9.58 -13.42
N VAL A 38 -4.45 -9.18 -12.32
CA VAL A 38 -5.10 -7.88 -12.24
C VAL A 38 -4.05 -6.77 -12.15
N VAL A 39 -4.38 -5.63 -12.76
CA VAL A 39 -3.59 -4.40 -12.65
C VAL A 39 -4.46 -3.34 -11.98
N ARG A 40 -3.91 -2.67 -10.98
CA ARG A 40 -4.56 -1.55 -10.31
C ARG A 40 -3.63 -0.35 -10.32
N GLY A 41 -4.20 0.86 -10.21
CA GLY A 41 -3.42 2.08 -10.12
C GLY A 41 -3.37 2.84 -11.42
N GLY A 42 -2.17 3.28 -11.83
CA GLY A 42 -2.03 4.22 -12.93
C GLY A 42 -2.47 5.61 -12.51
N HIS A 43 -2.26 5.95 -11.24
CA HIS A 43 -2.67 7.22 -10.67
C HIS A 43 -1.65 7.72 -9.63
N TYR A 44 -1.89 8.93 -9.15
CA TYR A 44 -1.12 9.52 -8.06
C TYR A 44 -2.05 10.31 -7.14
N HIS A 45 -1.56 10.65 -5.95
CA HIS A 45 -2.26 11.45 -4.95
C HIS A 45 -1.47 12.74 -4.72
N LYS A 46 -2.16 13.84 -4.45
CA LYS A 46 -1.50 15.13 -4.21
C LYS A 46 -1.34 15.43 -2.72
N GLN A 47 -2.26 14.94 -1.90
CA GLN A 47 -2.29 15.26 -0.48
C GLN A 47 -2.01 14.07 0.42
N ASN A 48 -1.98 12.86 -0.13
CA ASN A 48 -1.80 11.65 0.67
C ASN A 48 -0.48 10.97 0.39
N GLU A 49 0.13 10.50 1.45
CA GLU A 49 1.08 9.40 1.41
C GLU A 49 0.29 8.11 1.59
N GLU A 50 0.76 7.05 0.98
CA GLU A 50 0.13 5.75 1.06
C GLU A 50 1.13 4.70 1.52
N ALA A 51 0.68 3.81 2.42
CA ALA A 51 1.48 2.67 2.84
C ALA A 51 0.73 1.38 2.56
N PHE A 52 1.45 0.32 2.21
CA PHE A 52 0.88 -0.98 1.85
C PHE A 52 1.60 -2.08 2.60
N TYR A 53 0.84 -2.92 3.28
CA TYR A 53 1.36 -4.13 3.90
C TYR A 53 0.82 -5.34 3.15
N VAL A 54 1.70 -6.23 2.71
CA VAL A 54 1.32 -7.45 1.99
C VAL A 54 1.03 -8.54 3.01
N VAL A 55 -0.24 -8.90 3.15
CA VAL A 55 -0.63 -10.00 4.03
C VAL A 55 -0.28 -11.33 3.39
N SER A 56 -0.60 -11.49 2.10
CA SER A 56 -0.29 -12.69 1.34
C SER A 56 -0.23 -12.37 -0.14
N GLY A 57 0.50 -13.16 -0.90
CA GLY A 57 0.58 -13.04 -2.35
C GLY A 57 1.90 -12.47 -2.81
N LEU A 58 1.90 -11.96 -4.05
CA LEU A 58 3.08 -11.40 -4.71
C LEU A 58 2.61 -10.36 -5.73
N LEU A 59 3.23 -9.18 -5.69
CA LEU A 59 2.91 -8.12 -6.65
C LEU A 59 4.17 -7.42 -7.12
N GLU A 60 4.06 -6.82 -8.31
CA GLU A 60 5.06 -5.94 -8.86
C GLU A 60 4.53 -4.52 -8.80
N VAL A 61 5.31 -3.62 -8.23
CA VAL A 61 4.96 -2.21 -8.05
C VAL A 61 5.85 -1.38 -8.96
N GLU A 62 5.22 -0.50 -9.74
CA GLU A 62 5.93 0.50 -10.54
C GLU A 62 5.64 1.87 -9.96
N VAL A 63 6.70 2.61 -9.65
CA VAL A 63 6.61 3.99 -9.14
C VAL A 63 7.55 4.86 -9.96
N ASN A 64 6.99 5.81 -10.70
CA ASN A 64 7.76 6.74 -11.54
C ASN A 64 8.75 6.02 -12.45
N GLY A 65 8.36 4.86 -13.00
CA GLY A 65 9.19 4.08 -13.91
C GLY A 65 10.13 3.07 -13.24
N GLU A 66 10.25 3.10 -11.94
CA GLU A 66 11.02 2.09 -11.21
C GLU A 66 10.11 0.95 -10.76
N THR A 67 10.58 -0.28 -10.84
CA THR A 67 9.82 -1.45 -10.44
C THR A 67 10.46 -2.18 -9.28
N ALA A 68 9.61 -2.74 -8.42
CA ALA A 68 10.05 -3.61 -7.33
C ALA A 68 8.98 -4.68 -7.09
N ARG A 69 9.35 -5.80 -6.52
CA ARG A 69 8.43 -6.87 -6.17
C ARG A 69 8.32 -7.00 -4.66
N PHE A 70 7.10 -7.21 -4.20
CA PHE A 70 6.80 -7.39 -2.78
C PHE A 70 5.95 -8.63 -2.57
N GLY A 71 6.21 -9.32 -1.48
CA GLY A 71 5.50 -10.53 -1.07
C GLY A 71 5.07 -10.45 0.38
N SER A 72 4.53 -11.54 0.90
CA SER A 72 4.00 -11.64 2.24
C SER A 72 4.96 -11.07 3.29
N GLY A 73 4.47 -10.16 4.12
CA GLY A 73 5.24 -9.53 5.18
C GLY A 73 5.99 -8.26 4.78
N ASP A 74 5.98 -7.91 3.50
CA ASP A 74 6.62 -6.67 3.05
C ASP A 74 5.73 -5.46 3.34
N PHE A 75 6.36 -4.36 3.70
CA PHE A 75 5.70 -3.11 4.02
C PHE A 75 6.41 -1.99 3.26
N PHE A 76 5.67 -1.27 2.40
CA PHE A 76 6.26 -0.23 1.57
C PHE A 76 5.35 0.99 1.48
N GLY A 77 5.93 2.12 1.10
CA GLY A 77 5.21 3.38 1.02
C GLY A 77 5.43 4.11 -0.30
N ILE A 78 4.45 4.94 -0.63
CA ILE A 78 4.43 5.78 -1.82
C ILE A 78 4.12 7.20 -1.37
N GLU A 79 4.89 8.16 -1.86
CA GLU A 79 4.73 9.56 -1.48
C GLU A 79 3.70 10.25 -2.39
N ALA A 80 3.24 11.41 -1.94
CA ALA A 80 2.40 12.27 -2.78
C ALA A 80 3.11 12.56 -4.10
N TYR A 81 2.32 12.67 -5.16
CA TYR A 81 2.76 12.89 -6.54
C TYR A 81 3.49 11.72 -7.21
N ASP A 82 3.74 10.62 -6.50
CA ASP A 82 4.31 9.43 -7.13
C ASP A 82 3.26 8.74 -7.99
N MET A 83 3.48 8.69 -9.29
CA MET A 83 2.67 7.92 -10.22
C MET A 83 2.96 6.45 -9.99
N HIS A 84 1.95 5.66 -9.66
CA HIS A 84 2.15 4.26 -9.30
C HIS A 84 1.12 3.33 -9.90
N SER A 85 1.52 2.09 -10.13
CA SER A 85 0.64 1.02 -10.56
C SER A 85 1.13 -0.31 -9.98
N PHE A 86 0.18 -1.23 -9.79
CA PHE A 86 0.44 -2.55 -9.23
C PHE A 86 -0.01 -3.62 -10.21
N ARG A 87 0.82 -4.63 -10.42
CA ARG A 87 0.46 -5.83 -11.15
C ARG A 87 0.57 -7.03 -10.21
N PHE A 88 -0.52 -7.75 -10.04
CA PHE A 88 -0.60 -8.87 -9.11
C PHE A 88 -0.15 -10.15 -9.79
N LEU A 89 0.96 -10.69 -9.33
CA LEU A 89 1.57 -11.90 -9.89
C LEU A 89 0.95 -13.17 -9.32
N GLU A 90 0.29 -13.05 -8.17
CA GLU A 90 -0.49 -14.10 -7.51
C GLU A 90 -1.71 -13.44 -6.87
N ASP A 91 -2.68 -14.24 -6.45
CA ASP A 91 -3.79 -13.72 -5.63
C ASP A 91 -3.20 -13.07 -4.40
N THR A 92 -3.57 -11.82 -4.13
CA THR A 92 -2.90 -11.00 -3.12
C THR A 92 -3.91 -10.33 -2.20
N VAL A 93 -3.55 -10.23 -0.92
CA VAL A 93 -4.27 -9.46 0.08
C VAL A 93 -3.34 -8.36 0.58
N LEU A 94 -3.77 -7.11 0.43
CA LEU A 94 -3.05 -5.93 0.91
C LEU A 94 -3.84 -5.21 1.99
N VAL A 95 -3.14 -4.61 2.93
CA VAL A 95 -3.67 -3.55 3.76
C VAL A 95 -3.11 -2.24 3.21
N SER A 96 -3.99 -1.32 2.85
CA SER A 96 -3.65 -0.02 2.27
C SER A 96 -4.02 1.07 3.26
N MET A 97 -3.15 2.05 3.43
CA MET A 97 -3.34 3.12 4.41
C MET A 97 -3.03 4.47 3.76
N TYR A 98 -3.97 5.42 3.90
CA TYR A 98 -3.79 6.80 3.47
C TYR A 98 -3.54 7.71 4.67
N SER A 99 -2.63 8.65 4.53
CA SER A 99 -2.31 9.59 5.62
C SER A 99 -3.48 10.49 6.01
N GLY A 100 -4.29 10.91 5.04
CA GLY A 100 -5.44 11.78 5.31
C GLY A 100 -6.77 11.27 4.81
N GLY A 101 -6.76 10.28 3.94
CA GLY A 101 -7.96 9.78 3.29
C GLY A 101 -8.13 10.34 1.88
N VAL A 102 -8.67 9.52 0.99
CA VAL A 102 -8.80 9.86 -0.42
C VAL A 102 -9.98 10.83 -0.66
N GLU A 103 -11.00 10.79 0.18
CA GLU A 103 -12.10 11.76 0.10
C GLU A 103 -11.71 13.01 0.88
N LEU A 104 -11.76 14.16 0.20
CA LEU A 104 -11.45 15.45 0.77
C LEU A 104 -12.71 16.07 1.39
N PRO A 105 -12.56 17.07 2.30
CA PRO A 105 -13.71 17.68 2.97
C PRO A 105 -14.74 18.30 2.02
N ASP A 106 -14.34 18.70 0.81
CA ASP A 106 -15.25 19.29 -0.19
C ASP A 106 -15.94 18.22 -1.05
N GLY A 107 -15.72 16.94 -0.79
CA GLY A 107 -16.29 15.84 -1.56
C GLY A 107 -15.49 15.41 -2.77
N ALA A 108 -14.42 16.13 -3.11
CA ALA A 108 -13.51 15.72 -4.18
C ALA A 108 -12.66 14.52 -3.73
N LYS A 109 -12.07 13.82 -4.68
CA LYS A 109 -11.18 12.69 -4.38
C LYS A 109 -9.74 13.04 -4.77
N ASP A 110 -8.83 12.68 -3.89
CA ASP A 110 -7.39 12.89 -4.10
C ASP A 110 -6.80 11.75 -4.93
N ILE A 111 -7.32 11.55 -6.13
CA ILE A 111 -6.85 10.56 -7.10
C ILE A 111 -6.79 11.22 -8.46
N PHE A 112 -5.63 11.13 -9.12
CA PHE A 112 -5.41 11.75 -10.42
C PHE A 112 -4.70 10.78 -11.36
N SER A 113 -5.09 10.77 -12.62
CA SER A 113 -4.39 10.06 -13.68
C SER A 113 -3.81 11.07 -14.66
N GLU A 114 -2.91 10.64 -15.51
CA GLU A 114 -2.36 11.54 -16.53
C GLU A 114 -3.40 11.99 -17.54
#